data_b02b3cf0761f17c8510373abba3f9b09
#
_entry.id   b02b3cf0761f17c8510373abba3f9b09
#
_cell.length_a   1.000
_cell.length_b   1.000
_cell.length_c   1.000
_cell.angle_alpha   90.00
_cell.angle_beta   90.00
_cell.angle_gamma   90.00
#
_symmetry.space_group_name_H-M   'P 1'
#
loop_
_entity.id
_entity.type
_entity.pdbx_description
1 polymer ?
#
loop_
_entity_poly.entity_id
_entity_poly.type
_entity_poly.pdbx_seq_one_letter_code
_entity_poly.pdbx_strand_id
1 'polypeptide(L)'
;METYHLEQAARRRIAGRLLPFVFLLYAIQYVDRVNVSFANLRMSADLGFSDRIFGLGAGIFFVGYVLFEIPGAIIVERWSARKWIARIMISWGIVTVVSGFVHTAHQFYTARFVLGVAEASFFPGMIVYLTHWFRLSDRAKAIAWLMAAVPSASVLGSLLAGWLLSIRWFGMAGWRWLFVVEGIPPVILGIVTLFYLTDRPAQARWLSEAERNWISQELEAETTVKKKIRSYTVWQALSSKRVLMLIVPSVLAQIGAQAVIFWIPTFIKRLSGLPASRVALLVALWGLLGIFGMLLNGWHSDRTGERRWHASVLSTANY
;
A
#
# COMPACT_ATOMS: atom_id res chain seq x y z
N MET A 1 -32.78 21.43 8.82
CA MET A 1 -32.33 20.44 9.82
C MET A 1 -32.29 19.02 9.25
N GLU A 2 -33.32 18.55 8.56
CA GLU A 2 -33.35 17.18 7.98
C GLU A 2 -32.22 16.89 7.00
N THR A 3 -31.91 17.82 6.10
CA THR A 3 -30.81 17.66 5.12
C THR A 3 -29.47 17.51 5.80
N TYR A 4 -29.19 18.22 6.89
CA TYR A 4 -27.96 18.14 7.65
C TYR A 4 -27.83 16.79 8.36
N HIS A 5 -28.89 16.25 8.92
CA HIS A 5 -28.90 14.92 9.53
C HIS A 5 -28.69 13.82 8.49
N LEU A 6 -29.28 13.95 7.30
CA LEU A 6 -29.09 13.02 6.20
C LEU A 6 -27.62 12.99 5.74
N GLU A 7 -27.03 14.17 5.54
CA GLU A 7 -25.61 14.30 5.17
C GLU A 7 -24.69 13.61 6.18
N GLN A 8 -24.84 13.90 7.46
CA GLN A 8 -24.02 13.30 8.50
C GLN A 8 -24.20 11.78 8.58
N ALA A 9 -25.42 11.29 8.46
CA ALA A 9 -25.73 9.87 8.47
C ALA A 9 -25.08 9.15 7.29
N ALA A 10 -25.20 9.68 6.08
CA ALA A 10 -24.61 9.14 4.87
C ALA A 10 -23.06 9.09 4.97
N ARG A 11 -22.43 10.20 5.36
CA ARG A 11 -20.98 10.28 5.55
C ARG A 11 -20.47 9.29 6.56
N ARG A 12 -21.12 9.19 7.72
CA ARG A 12 -20.75 8.23 8.79
C ARG A 12 -20.87 6.79 8.32
N ARG A 13 -21.94 6.46 7.60
CA ARG A 13 -22.20 5.10 7.08
C ARG A 13 -21.19 4.72 6.00
N ILE A 14 -20.90 5.63 5.07
CA ILE A 14 -19.89 5.43 4.02
C ILE A 14 -18.50 5.23 4.65
N ALA A 15 -18.08 6.14 5.53
CA ALA A 15 -16.80 6.08 6.18
C ALA A 15 -16.66 4.80 7.03
N GLY A 16 -17.64 4.47 7.86
CA GLY A 16 -17.62 3.30 8.74
C GLY A 16 -17.60 1.97 7.99
N ARG A 17 -18.17 1.91 6.77
CA ARG A 17 -18.14 0.69 5.95
C ARG A 17 -16.88 0.58 5.10
N LEU A 18 -16.47 1.65 4.44
CA LEU A 18 -15.40 1.58 3.44
C LEU A 18 -14.01 1.74 4.04
N LEU A 19 -13.81 2.69 4.96
CA LEU A 19 -12.46 3.00 5.45
C LEU A 19 -11.79 1.84 6.19
N PRO A 20 -12.45 1.08 7.08
CA PRO A 20 -11.81 -0.06 7.73
C PRO A 20 -11.41 -1.15 6.73
N PHE A 21 -12.24 -1.41 5.72
CA PHE A 21 -11.95 -2.42 4.73
C PHE A 21 -10.79 -1.99 3.81
N VAL A 22 -10.81 -0.75 3.32
CA VAL A 22 -9.74 -0.17 2.50
C VAL A 22 -8.41 -0.12 3.28
N PHE A 23 -8.46 0.23 4.56
CA PHE A 23 -7.31 0.15 5.47
C PHE A 23 -6.74 -1.27 5.54
N LEU A 24 -7.60 -2.27 5.74
CA LEU A 24 -7.19 -3.68 5.80
C LEU A 24 -6.52 -4.14 4.50
N LEU A 25 -7.11 -3.80 3.35
CA LEU A 25 -6.55 -4.15 2.04
C LEU A 25 -5.15 -3.55 1.86
N TYR A 26 -4.98 -2.29 2.25
CA TYR A 26 -3.69 -1.61 2.11
C TYR A 26 -2.66 -2.07 3.14
N ALA A 27 -3.10 -2.40 4.37
CA ALA A 27 -2.23 -2.98 5.38
C ALA A 27 -1.65 -4.32 4.92
N ILE A 28 -2.46 -5.19 4.34
CA ILE A 28 -2.01 -6.49 3.81
C ILE A 28 -1.06 -6.30 2.64
N GLN A 29 -1.34 -5.36 1.75
CA GLN A 29 -0.44 -5.04 0.64
C GLN A 29 0.93 -4.57 1.15
N TYR A 30 0.96 -3.77 2.21
CA TYR A 30 2.22 -3.27 2.74
C TYR A 30 3.00 -4.34 3.51
N VAL A 31 2.33 -5.25 4.22
CA VAL A 31 2.95 -6.45 4.82
C VAL A 31 3.66 -7.27 3.75
N ASP A 32 2.96 -7.57 2.64
CA ASP A 32 3.54 -8.34 1.53
C ASP A 32 4.74 -7.63 0.88
N ARG A 33 4.68 -6.30 0.77
CA ARG A 33 5.77 -5.51 0.16
C ARG A 33 7.10 -5.62 0.91
N VAL A 34 7.07 -5.73 2.23
CA VAL A 34 8.28 -5.79 3.05
C VAL A 34 8.73 -7.21 3.38
N ASN A 35 7.92 -8.23 3.11
CA ASN A 35 8.19 -9.63 3.46
C ASN A 35 9.52 -10.15 2.92
N VAL A 36 9.88 -9.77 1.70
CA VAL A 36 11.12 -10.21 1.06
C VAL A 36 12.38 -9.77 1.83
N SER A 37 12.31 -8.62 2.53
CA SER A 37 13.43 -8.15 3.34
C SER A 37 13.67 -9.03 4.57
N PHE A 38 12.59 -9.54 5.17
CA PHE A 38 12.66 -10.51 6.25
C PHE A 38 13.02 -11.92 5.74
N ALA A 39 12.42 -12.35 4.61
CA ALA A 39 12.77 -13.62 3.97
C ALA A 39 14.25 -13.71 3.69
N ASN A 40 14.88 -12.62 3.24
CA ASN A 40 16.31 -12.53 2.96
C ASN A 40 17.22 -12.96 4.13
N LEU A 41 16.76 -12.77 5.37
CA LEU A 41 17.52 -13.15 6.56
C LEU A 41 17.84 -14.65 6.62
N ARG A 42 17.11 -15.49 5.89
CA ARG A 42 17.31 -16.94 5.78
C ARG A 42 17.42 -17.42 4.34
N MET A 43 16.61 -16.87 3.43
CA MET A 43 16.51 -17.28 2.03
C MET A 43 17.85 -17.22 1.31
N SER A 44 18.63 -16.15 1.49
CA SER A 44 19.91 -15.98 0.81
C SER A 44 20.92 -17.05 1.24
N ALA A 45 20.95 -17.42 2.52
CA ALA A 45 21.81 -18.49 3.00
C ALA A 45 21.35 -19.87 2.48
N ASP A 46 20.03 -20.13 2.48
CA ASP A 46 19.47 -21.42 2.05
C ASP A 46 19.62 -21.66 0.54
N LEU A 47 19.57 -20.59 -0.27
CA LEU A 47 19.63 -20.67 -1.75
C LEU A 47 21.01 -20.29 -2.33
N GLY A 48 21.97 -19.90 -1.48
CA GLY A 48 23.29 -19.45 -1.93
C GLY A 48 23.24 -18.10 -2.66
N PHE A 49 22.27 -17.24 -2.36
CA PHE A 49 22.15 -15.94 -3.01
C PHE A 49 23.13 -14.93 -2.41
N SER A 50 23.84 -14.24 -3.30
CA SER A 50 24.64 -13.08 -2.93
C SER A 50 23.76 -11.84 -2.72
N ASP A 51 24.33 -10.81 -2.07
CA ASP A 51 23.68 -9.50 -1.92
C ASP A 51 23.28 -8.89 -3.26
N ARG A 52 24.08 -9.14 -4.31
CA ARG A 52 23.78 -8.70 -5.67
C ARG A 52 22.51 -9.37 -6.21
N ILE A 53 22.35 -10.68 -6.00
CA ILE A 53 21.15 -11.41 -6.42
C ILE A 53 19.93 -10.87 -5.70
N PHE A 54 20.01 -10.69 -4.38
CA PHE A 54 18.91 -10.13 -3.60
C PHE A 54 18.56 -8.70 -4.03
N GLY A 55 19.56 -7.82 -4.13
CA GLY A 55 19.35 -6.42 -4.51
C GLY A 55 18.75 -6.26 -5.91
N LEU A 56 19.21 -7.06 -6.89
CA LEU A 56 18.63 -7.08 -8.24
C LEU A 56 17.19 -7.60 -8.19
N GLY A 57 16.89 -8.65 -7.43
CA GLY A 57 15.53 -9.16 -7.30
C GLY A 57 14.58 -8.17 -6.60
N ALA A 58 15.06 -7.45 -5.59
CA ALA A 58 14.30 -6.38 -4.96
C ALA A 58 14.04 -5.23 -5.94
N GLY A 59 15.04 -4.85 -6.75
CA GLY A 59 14.93 -3.77 -7.74
C GLY A 59 14.03 -4.12 -8.93
N ILE A 60 14.09 -5.34 -9.44
CA ILE A 60 13.32 -5.76 -10.64
C ILE A 60 11.81 -5.75 -10.39
N PHE A 61 11.38 -5.91 -9.14
CA PHE A 61 10.01 -5.69 -8.72
C PHE A 61 9.52 -4.30 -9.12
N PHE A 62 10.30 -3.25 -8.83
CA PHE A 62 9.93 -1.87 -9.15
C PHE A 62 9.92 -1.60 -10.66
N VAL A 63 10.73 -2.31 -11.45
CA VAL A 63 10.65 -2.23 -12.91
C VAL A 63 9.28 -2.69 -13.40
N GLY A 64 8.83 -3.87 -12.97
CA GLY A 64 7.48 -4.37 -13.29
C GLY A 64 6.38 -3.42 -12.79
N TYR A 65 6.51 -2.94 -11.55
CA TYR A 65 5.55 -2.05 -10.92
C TYR A 65 5.38 -0.73 -11.71
N VAL A 66 6.47 -0.02 -12.00
CA VAL A 66 6.44 1.28 -12.70
C VAL A 66 5.92 1.16 -14.14
N LEU A 67 6.30 0.10 -14.85
CA LEU A 67 5.84 -0.12 -16.23
C LEU A 67 4.32 -0.26 -16.33
N PHE A 68 3.68 -0.87 -15.32
CA PHE A 68 2.24 -1.16 -15.34
C PHE A 68 1.42 -0.24 -14.45
N GLU A 69 2.03 0.68 -13.68
CA GLU A 69 1.30 1.56 -12.76
C GLU A 69 0.39 2.54 -13.51
N ILE A 70 0.91 3.24 -14.52
CA ILE A 70 0.12 4.20 -15.30
C ILE A 70 -0.95 3.52 -16.14
N PRO A 71 -0.65 2.46 -16.94
CA PRO A 71 -1.67 1.73 -17.66
C PRO A 71 -2.79 1.18 -16.77
N GLY A 72 -2.41 0.61 -15.63
CA GLY A 72 -3.37 0.07 -14.67
C GLY A 72 -4.24 1.15 -14.02
N ALA A 73 -3.70 2.31 -13.67
CA ALA A 73 -4.47 3.42 -13.14
C ALA A 73 -5.54 3.91 -14.13
N ILE A 74 -5.22 3.96 -15.44
CA ILE A 74 -6.18 4.31 -16.50
C ILE A 74 -7.30 3.26 -16.58
N ILE A 75 -6.97 1.98 -16.46
CA ILE A 75 -7.98 0.91 -16.47
C ILE A 75 -8.91 1.01 -15.27
N VAL A 76 -8.39 1.29 -14.07
CA VAL A 76 -9.21 1.49 -12.86
C VAL A 76 -10.26 2.57 -13.08
N GLU A 77 -9.87 3.72 -13.65
CA GLU A 77 -10.76 4.85 -13.86
C GLU A 77 -11.86 4.56 -14.88
N ARG A 78 -11.51 3.83 -15.96
CA ARG A 78 -12.41 3.59 -17.11
C ARG A 78 -13.31 2.36 -16.96
N TRP A 79 -12.91 1.40 -16.16
CA TRP A 79 -13.64 0.13 -16.06
C TRP A 79 -14.37 -0.01 -14.72
N SER A 80 -13.81 -0.74 -13.76
CA SER A 80 -14.39 -0.99 -12.45
C SER A 80 -13.26 -1.05 -11.42
N ALA A 81 -13.25 -0.08 -10.49
CA ALA A 81 -12.27 -0.05 -9.43
C ALA A 81 -12.34 -1.32 -8.58
N ARG A 82 -13.55 -1.78 -8.23
CA ARG A 82 -13.80 -3.01 -7.47
C ARG A 82 -13.17 -4.24 -8.14
N LYS A 83 -13.50 -4.48 -9.41
CA LYS A 83 -13.02 -5.66 -10.15
C LYS A 83 -11.50 -5.58 -10.34
N TRP A 84 -10.97 -4.39 -10.61
CA TRP A 84 -9.55 -4.20 -10.82
C TRP A 84 -8.73 -4.40 -9.56
N ILE A 85 -9.17 -3.84 -8.43
CA ILE A 85 -8.55 -4.06 -7.11
C ILE A 85 -8.59 -5.56 -6.75
N ALA A 86 -9.73 -6.21 -6.94
CA ALA A 86 -9.86 -7.63 -6.69
C ALA A 86 -8.89 -8.47 -7.56
N ARG A 87 -8.79 -8.16 -8.87
CA ARG A 87 -7.84 -8.81 -9.77
C ARG A 87 -6.40 -8.64 -9.30
N ILE A 88 -6.03 -7.42 -8.93
CA ILE A 88 -4.70 -7.13 -8.41
C ILE A 88 -4.44 -8.02 -7.19
N MET A 89 -5.31 -7.99 -6.19
CA MET A 89 -5.14 -8.74 -4.94
C MET A 89 -5.01 -10.25 -5.17
N ILE A 90 -5.87 -10.83 -6.00
CA ILE A 90 -5.83 -12.26 -6.30
C ILE A 90 -4.53 -12.61 -7.04
N SER A 91 -4.17 -11.83 -8.07
CA SER A 91 -2.99 -12.14 -8.88
C SER A 91 -1.69 -11.98 -8.07
N TRP A 92 -1.54 -10.90 -7.28
CA TRP A 92 -0.33 -10.75 -6.48
C TRP A 92 -0.26 -11.82 -5.38
N GLY A 93 -1.37 -12.10 -4.68
CA GLY A 93 -1.37 -13.12 -3.62
C GLY A 93 -0.96 -14.49 -4.14
N ILE A 94 -1.42 -14.90 -5.33
CA ILE A 94 -0.97 -16.14 -5.98
C ILE A 94 0.53 -16.09 -6.27
N VAL A 95 1.03 -14.98 -6.83
CA VAL A 95 2.46 -14.83 -7.14
C VAL A 95 3.31 -14.85 -5.87
N THR A 96 2.82 -14.23 -4.77
CA THR A 96 3.49 -14.29 -3.47
C THR A 96 3.57 -15.72 -2.95
N VAL A 97 2.49 -16.49 -2.99
CA VAL A 97 2.51 -17.92 -2.61
C VAL A 97 3.54 -18.68 -3.46
N VAL A 98 3.53 -18.49 -4.77
CA VAL A 98 4.49 -19.13 -5.70
C VAL A 98 5.93 -18.73 -5.38
N SER A 99 6.16 -17.50 -4.93
CA SER A 99 7.49 -17.02 -4.51
C SER A 99 8.09 -17.83 -3.35
N GLY A 100 7.27 -18.47 -2.53
CA GLY A 100 7.71 -19.40 -1.49
C GLY A 100 8.39 -20.69 -2.03
N PHE A 101 8.24 -20.98 -3.31
CA PHE A 101 8.76 -22.19 -3.94
C PHE A 101 9.94 -21.95 -4.91
N VAL A 102 10.52 -20.76 -4.90
CA VAL A 102 11.69 -20.45 -5.73
C VAL A 102 12.92 -21.20 -5.22
N HIS A 103 13.79 -21.62 -6.15
CA HIS A 103 15.03 -22.36 -5.88
C HIS A 103 16.24 -21.72 -6.57
N THR A 104 16.04 -20.91 -7.60
CA THR A 104 17.12 -20.31 -8.38
C THR A 104 16.99 -18.79 -8.46
N ALA A 105 18.08 -18.07 -8.74
CA ALA A 105 18.09 -16.64 -8.93
C ALA A 105 17.15 -16.21 -10.08
N HIS A 106 17.08 -16.96 -11.18
CA HIS A 106 16.19 -16.66 -12.31
C HIS A 106 14.72 -16.76 -11.90
N GLN A 107 14.35 -17.83 -11.17
CA GLN A 107 12.97 -17.95 -10.63
C GLN A 107 12.65 -16.80 -9.68
N PHE A 108 13.59 -16.41 -8.84
CA PHE A 108 13.41 -15.27 -7.92
C PHE A 108 13.20 -13.97 -8.69
N TYR A 109 14.03 -13.66 -9.70
CA TYR A 109 13.84 -12.46 -10.53
C TYR A 109 12.51 -12.46 -11.27
N THR A 110 12.13 -13.58 -11.87
CA THR A 110 10.85 -13.71 -12.57
C THR A 110 9.68 -13.51 -11.62
N ALA A 111 9.69 -14.16 -10.46
CA ALA A 111 8.65 -14.00 -9.45
C ALA A 111 8.55 -12.54 -8.97
N ARG A 112 9.68 -11.87 -8.73
CA ARG A 112 9.70 -10.47 -8.31
C ARG A 112 9.20 -9.52 -9.40
N PHE A 113 9.57 -9.73 -10.67
CA PHE A 113 9.05 -8.95 -11.79
C PHE A 113 7.55 -9.11 -11.95
N VAL A 114 7.07 -10.36 -11.98
CA VAL A 114 5.63 -10.67 -12.12
C VAL A 114 4.83 -10.14 -10.93
N LEU A 115 5.40 -10.19 -9.72
CA LEU A 115 4.78 -9.59 -8.54
C LEU A 115 4.64 -8.08 -8.70
N GLY A 116 5.67 -7.39 -9.18
CA GLY A 116 5.61 -5.95 -9.47
C GLY A 116 4.52 -5.60 -10.48
N VAL A 117 4.41 -6.37 -11.57
CA VAL A 117 3.33 -6.23 -12.56
C VAL A 117 1.95 -6.49 -11.94
N ALA A 118 1.83 -7.52 -11.11
CA ALA A 118 0.56 -7.90 -10.48
C ALA A 118 0.08 -6.86 -9.47
N GLU A 119 0.99 -6.26 -8.67
CA GLU A 119 0.67 -5.23 -7.69
C GLU A 119 0.48 -3.83 -8.30
N ALA A 120 0.98 -3.59 -9.49
CA ALA A 120 0.95 -2.29 -10.12
C ALA A 120 -0.47 -1.69 -10.12
N SER A 121 -0.54 -0.39 -9.89
CA SER A 121 -1.79 0.38 -9.82
C SER A 121 -2.73 0.08 -8.64
N PHE A 122 -2.31 -0.71 -7.64
CA PHE A 122 -3.14 -0.92 -6.47
C PHE A 122 -3.37 0.38 -5.69
N PHE A 123 -2.32 1.10 -5.33
CA PHE A 123 -2.42 2.37 -4.60
C PHE A 123 -3.17 3.46 -5.40
N PRO A 124 -2.80 3.76 -6.67
CA PRO A 124 -3.61 4.67 -7.48
C PRO A 124 -5.07 4.23 -7.61
N GLY A 125 -5.31 2.93 -7.76
CA GLY A 125 -6.65 2.36 -7.82
C GLY A 125 -7.47 2.61 -6.57
N MET A 126 -6.85 2.49 -5.39
CA MET A 126 -7.50 2.82 -4.11
C MET A 126 -7.82 4.32 -4.02
N ILE A 127 -6.90 5.20 -4.45
CA ILE A 127 -7.16 6.64 -4.49
C ILE A 127 -8.33 6.95 -5.42
N VAL A 128 -8.36 6.39 -6.63
CA VAL A 128 -9.48 6.55 -7.58
C VAL A 128 -10.77 6.04 -6.94
N TYR A 129 -10.77 4.86 -6.31
CA TYR A 129 -11.94 4.33 -5.61
C TYR A 129 -12.45 5.30 -4.53
N LEU A 130 -11.54 5.84 -3.69
CA LEU A 130 -11.93 6.82 -2.67
C LEU A 130 -12.53 8.10 -3.29
N THR A 131 -12.08 8.54 -4.47
CA THR A 131 -12.68 9.71 -5.14
C THR A 131 -14.11 9.45 -5.62
N HIS A 132 -14.50 8.20 -5.81
CA HIS A 132 -15.87 7.83 -6.19
C HIS A 132 -16.84 7.82 -5.00
N TRP A 133 -16.35 7.91 -3.76
CA TRP A 133 -17.14 7.78 -2.55
C TRP A 133 -17.06 8.97 -1.61
N PHE A 134 -15.96 9.71 -1.65
CA PHE A 134 -15.70 10.82 -0.74
C PHE A 134 -15.61 12.14 -1.49
N ARG A 135 -16.36 13.13 -0.99
CA ARG A 135 -16.28 14.52 -1.48
C ARG A 135 -14.87 15.08 -1.26
N LEU A 136 -14.53 16.12 -1.98
CA LEU A 136 -13.21 16.78 -1.88
C LEU A 136 -12.86 17.17 -0.43
N SER A 137 -13.86 17.65 0.34
CA SER A 137 -13.70 18.01 1.75
C SER A 137 -13.37 16.84 2.67
N ASP A 138 -13.83 15.62 2.34
CA ASP A 138 -13.65 14.42 3.16
C ASP A 138 -12.50 13.55 2.68
N ARG A 139 -12.05 13.76 1.45
CA ARG A 139 -11.05 12.91 0.76
C ARG A 139 -9.70 12.90 1.46
N ALA A 140 -9.25 14.04 1.99
CA ALA A 140 -8.01 14.12 2.74
C ALA A 140 -8.02 13.21 3.98
N LYS A 141 -9.14 13.16 4.71
CA LYS A 141 -9.32 12.27 5.86
C LYS A 141 -9.34 10.80 5.45
N ALA A 142 -10.01 10.48 4.35
CA ALA A 142 -10.06 9.10 3.83
C ALA A 142 -8.67 8.61 3.41
N ILE A 143 -7.87 9.46 2.75
CA ILE A 143 -6.49 9.16 2.38
C ILE A 143 -5.60 9.03 3.62
N ALA A 144 -5.77 9.87 4.63
CA ALA A 144 -5.03 9.76 5.89
C ALA A 144 -5.29 8.42 6.59
N TRP A 145 -6.54 7.94 6.60
CA TRP A 145 -6.89 6.60 7.07
C TRP A 145 -6.18 5.50 6.29
N LEU A 146 -6.16 5.61 4.95
CA LEU A 146 -5.43 4.68 4.11
C LEU A 146 -3.93 4.67 4.46
N MET A 147 -3.32 5.85 4.60
CA MET A 147 -1.89 5.97 4.92
C MET A 147 -1.52 5.44 6.31
N ALA A 148 -2.43 5.51 7.28
CA ALA A 148 -2.23 4.95 8.62
C ALA A 148 -2.05 3.41 8.59
N ALA A 149 -2.43 2.73 7.51
CA ALA A 149 -2.19 1.31 7.32
C ALA A 149 -0.68 0.97 7.22
N VAL A 150 0.12 1.87 6.66
CA VAL A 150 1.56 1.64 6.40
C VAL A 150 2.35 1.34 7.69
N PRO A 151 2.38 2.21 8.69
CA PRO A 151 3.10 1.93 9.93
C PRO A 151 2.47 0.77 10.71
N SER A 152 1.16 0.61 10.69
CA SER A 152 0.47 -0.52 11.33
C SER A 152 0.89 -1.85 10.70
N ALA A 153 0.96 -1.91 9.38
CA ALA A 153 1.40 -3.08 8.63
C ALA A 153 2.88 -3.40 8.87
N SER A 154 3.74 -2.38 9.01
CA SER A 154 5.16 -2.57 9.30
C SER A 154 5.36 -3.30 10.64
N VAL A 155 4.62 -2.91 11.68
CA VAL A 155 4.68 -3.58 12.99
C VAL A 155 4.14 -5.01 12.91
N LEU A 156 2.93 -5.19 12.37
CA LEU A 156 2.28 -6.49 12.28
C LEU A 156 3.07 -7.46 11.39
N GLY A 157 3.54 -7.01 10.23
CA GLY A 157 4.35 -7.79 9.31
C GLY A 157 5.69 -8.20 9.92
N SER A 158 6.36 -7.30 10.65
CA SER A 158 7.60 -7.63 11.35
C SER A 158 7.41 -8.71 12.41
N LEU A 159 6.35 -8.62 13.21
CA LEU A 159 6.04 -9.62 14.25
C LEU A 159 5.70 -10.97 13.62
N LEU A 160 4.86 -10.97 12.57
CA LEU A 160 4.49 -12.17 11.83
C LEU A 160 5.71 -12.81 11.18
N ALA A 161 6.56 -12.02 10.51
CA ALA A 161 7.79 -12.48 9.90
C ALA A 161 8.76 -13.09 10.95
N GLY A 162 8.92 -12.45 12.11
CA GLY A 162 9.75 -12.96 13.21
C GLY A 162 9.29 -14.33 13.69
N TRP A 163 7.99 -14.53 13.82
CA TRP A 163 7.40 -15.81 14.21
C TRP A 163 7.58 -16.85 13.10
N LEU A 164 7.20 -16.55 11.85
CA LEU A 164 7.27 -17.48 10.72
C LEU A 164 8.71 -17.91 10.40
N LEU A 165 9.69 -17.02 10.53
CA LEU A 165 11.09 -17.35 10.32
C LEU A 165 11.66 -18.29 11.38
N SER A 166 11.01 -18.44 12.54
CA SER A 166 11.45 -19.35 13.61
C SER A 166 10.93 -20.78 13.45
N ILE A 167 9.95 -21.01 12.59
CA ILE A 167 9.30 -22.32 12.41
C ILE A 167 9.88 -23.12 11.25
N ARG A 168 9.71 -24.44 11.34
CA ARG A 168 9.96 -25.41 10.26
C ARG A 168 8.79 -26.37 10.20
N TRP A 169 7.78 -26.05 9.43
CA TRP A 169 6.63 -26.93 9.24
C TRP A 169 6.80 -27.77 7.97
N PHE A 170 6.44 -29.02 8.03
CA PHE A 170 6.47 -29.96 6.90
C PHE A 170 7.84 -30.01 6.19
N GLY A 171 8.94 -29.85 6.94
CA GLY A 171 10.29 -29.85 6.38
C GLY A 171 10.68 -28.59 5.59
N MET A 172 9.79 -27.62 5.43
CA MET A 172 10.08 -26.37 4.72
C MET A 172 10.62 -25.29 5.67
N ALA A 173 11.56 -24.50 5.14
CA ALA A 173 12.15 -23.38 5.86
C ALA A 173 11.09 -22.26 6.12
N GLY A 174 11.22 -21.58 7.24
CA GLY A 174 10.27 -20.54 7.67
C GLY A 174 10.10 -19.38 6.68
N TRP A 175 11.13 -19.01 5.90
CA TRP A 175 11.02 -17.99 4.87
C TRP A 175 10.07 -18.39 3.72
N ARG A 176 9.92 -19.67 3.43
CA ARG A 176 8.93 -20.16 2.45
C ARG A 176 7.52 -20.01 2.98
N TRP A 177 7.33 -20.34 4.27
CA TRP A 177 6.05 -20.13 4.95
C TRP A 177 5.67 -18.65 5.05
N LEU A 178 6.64 -17.74 5.14
CA LEU A 178 6.39 -16.31 5.12
C LEU A 178 5.63 -15.91 3.84
N PHE A 179 6.12 -16.32 2.67
CA PHE A 179 5.44 -16.04 1.40
C PHE A 179 4.08 -16.74 1.27
N VAL A 180 3.99 -18.00 1.72
CA VAL A 180 2.72 -18.76 1.62
C VAL A 180 1.65 -18.15 2.53
N VAL A 181 1.98 -17.89 3.78
CA VAL A 181 1.00 -17.36 4.78
C VAL A 181 0.59 -15.92 4.46
N GLU A 182 1.52 -15.09 3.98
CA GLU A 182 1.20 -13.70 3.62
C GLU A 182 0.53 -13.57 2.24
N GLY A 183 0.74 -14.52 1.34
CA GLY A 183 0.09 -14.53 0.02
C GLY A 183 -1.37 -15.02 0.03
N ILE A 184 -1.80 -15.80 1.03
CA ILE A 184 -3.19 -16.30 1.11
C ILE A 184 -4.20 -15.19 1.42
N PRO A 185 -4.00 -14.30 2.42
CA PRO A 185 -4.95 -13.24 2.74
C PRO A 185 -5.31 -12.32 1.58
N PRO A 186 -4.38 -11.86 0.71
CA PRO A 186 -4.74 -11.07 -0.47
C PRO A 186 -5.69 -11.82 -1.41
N VAL A 187 -5.49 -13.12 -1.63
CA VAL A 187 -6.39 -13.91 -2.50
C VAL A 187 -7.80 -13.94 -1.92
N ILE A 188 -7.93 -14.25 -0.62
CA ILE A 188 -9.23 -14.28 0.07
C ILE A 188 -9.89 -12.91 0.03
N LEU A 189 -9.17 -11.86 0.39
CA LEU A 189 -9.72 -10.49 0.43
C LEU A 189 -9.98 -9.95 -0.98
N GLY A 190 -9.23 -10.38 -1.99
CA GLY A 190 -9.54 -10.07 -3.38
C GLY A 190 -10.90 -10.65 -3.80
N ILE A 191 -11.19 -11.88 -3.41
CA ILE A 191 -12.51 -12.49 -3.62
C ILE A 191 -13.59 -11.74 -2.83
N VAL A 192 -13.35 -11.45 -1.55
CA VAL A 192 -14.27 -10.68 -0.71
C VAL A 192 -14.54 -9.30 -1.30
N THR A 193 -13.53 -8.64 -1.86
CA THR A 193 -13.64 -7.32 -2.51
C THR A 193 -14.71 -7.32 -3.61
N LEU A 194 -14.85 -8.39 -4.38
CA LEU A 194 -15.87 -8.51 -5.43
C LEU A 194 -17.31 -8.42 -4.90
N PHE A 195 -17.53 -8.81 -3.66
CA PHE A 195 -18.88 -8.82 -3.05
C PHE A 195 -19.09 -7.67 -2.06
N TYR A 196 -18.02 -7.25 -1.38
CA TYR A 196 -18.11 -6.23 -0.33
C TYR A 196 -18.09 -4.80 -0.87
N LEU A 197 -17.18 -4.50 -1.82
CA LEU A 197 -17.10 -3.18 -2.42
C LEU A 197 -18.17 -2.98 -3.48
N THR A 198 -18.54 -1.72 -3.69
CA THR A 198 -19.44 -1.26 -4.75
C THR A 198 -18.72 -0.16 -5.52
N ASP A 199 -18.80 -0.11 -6.84
CA ASP A 199 -18.05 0.86 -7.64
C ASP A 199 -18.53 2.31 -7.45
N ARG A 200 -19.83 2.51 -7.34
CA ARG A 200 -20.44 3.85 -7.26
C ARG A 200 -21.55 3.89 -6.20
N PRO A 201 -21.78 5.05 -5.57
CA PRO A 201 -22.87 5.22 -4.59
C PRO A 201 -24.24 4.84 -5.13
N ALA A 202 -24.55 5.17 -6.38
CA ALA A 202 -25.83 4.85 -7.02
C ALA A 202 -26.15 3.33 -7.02
N GLN A 203 -25.13 2.47 -6.96
CA GLN A 203 -25.28 1.02 -6.93
C GLN A 203 -25.34 0.44 -5.50
N ALA A 204 -25.17 1.27 -4.48
CA ALA A 204 -25.01 0.84 -3.10
C ALA A 204 -26.35 0.51 -2.43
N ARG A 205 -26.71 -0.77 -2.41
CA ARG A 205 -27.94 -1.25 -1.76
C ARG A 205 -27.97 -1.10 -0.24
N TRP A 206 -26.80 -0.89 0.37
CA TRP A 206 -26.65 -0.68 1.80
C TRP A 206 -26.85 0.78 2.27
N LEU A 207 -27.00 1.73 1.34
CA LEU A 207 -27.44 3.10 1.58
C LEU A 207 -28.95 3.21 1.36
N SER A 208 -29.62 4.08 2.10
CA SER A 208 -31.00 4.48 1.78
C SER A 208 -31.05 5.23 0.46
N GLU A 209 -32.22 5.31 -0.15
CA GLU A 209 -32.40 6.02 -1.42
C GLU A 209 -32.04 7.50 -1.29
N ALA A 210 -32.46 8.15 -0.20
CA ALA A 210 -32.11 9.54 0.08
C ALA A 210 -30.60 9.76 0.22
N GLU A 211 -29.88 8.85 0.94
CA GLU A 211 -28.43 8.93 1.08
C GLU A 211 -27.70 8.72 -0.26
N ARG A 212 -28.17 7.76 -1.08
CA ARG A 212 -27.61 7.52 -2.42
C ARG A 212 -27.76 8.72 -3.34
N ASN A 213 -28.95 9.29 -3.37
CA ASN A 213 -29.25 10.45 -4.20
C ASN A 213 -28.43 11.66 -3.76
N TRP A 214 -28.37 11.93 -2.45
CA TRP A 214 -27.55 13.00 -1.91
C TRP A 214 -26.08 12.90 -2.30
N ILE A 215 -25.41 11.77 -2.01
CA ILE A 215 -23.96 11.65 -2.30
C ILE A 215 -23.70 11.64 -3.80
N SER A 216 -24.59 11.05 -4.63
CA SER A 216 -24.42 11.04 -6.08
C SER A 216 -24.48 12.45 -6.65
N GLN A 217 -25.43 13.28 -6.20
CA GLN A 217 -25.55 14.68 -6.61
C GLN A 217 -24.33 15.52 -6.22
N GLU A 218 -23.82 15.34 -4.99
CA GLU A 218 -22.61 16.02 -4.52
C GLU A 218 -21.39 15.70 -5.40
N LEU A 219 -21.17 14.42 -5.71
CA LEU A 219 -20.04 13.98 -6.53
C LEU A 219 -20.19 14.40 -8.00
N GLU A 220 -21.40 14.43 -8.53
CA GLU A 220 -21.69 14.94 -9.88
C GLU A 220 -21.45 16.44 -9.98
N ALA A 221 -21.85 17.22 -8.98
CA ALA A 221 -21.58 18.64 -8.90
C ALA A 221 -20.07 18.93 -8.91
N GLU A 222 -19.28 18.20 -8.09
CA GLU A 222 -17.82 18.31 -8.11
C GLU A 222 -17.22 17.96 -9.48
N THR A 223 -17.74 16.92 -10.12
CA THR A 223 -17.24 16.46 -11.42
C THR A 223 -17.52 17.51 -12.50
N THR A 224 -18.66 18.15 -12.44
CA THR A 224 -19.06 19.21 -13.38
C THR A 224 -18.16 20.44 -13.26
N VAL A 225 -17.82 20.84 -12.04
CA VAL A 225 -16.84 21.92 -11.79
C VAL A 225 -15.47 21.57 -12.34
N LYS A 226 -14.99 20.33 -12.11
CA LYS A 226 -13.69 19.86 -12.62
C LYS A 226 -13.61 19.84 -14.15
N LYS A 227 -14.68 19.45 -14.84
CA LYS A 227 -14.71 19.42 -16.32
C LYS A 227 -14.55 20.79 -16.95
N LYS A 228 -14.87 21.87 -16.23
CA LYS A 228 -14.64 23.25 -16.69
C LYS A 228 -13.18 23.70 -16.58
N ILE A 229 -12.36 22.97 -15.79
CA ILE A 229 -10.93 23.25 -15.67
C ILE A 229 -10.21 22.56 -16.84
N ARG A 230 -9.22 23.26 -17.41
CA ARG A 230 -8.42 22.73 -18.52
C ARG A 230 -7.83 21.35 -18.18
N SER A 231 -8.21 20.32 -18.92
CA SER A 231 -7.64 18.99 -18.78
C SER A 231 -6.29 18.91 -19.51
N TYR A 232 -5.29 18.38 -18.82
CA TYR A 232 -4.01 18.02 -19.43
C TYR A 232 -3.98 16.54 -19.72
N THR A 233 -3.42 16.15 -20.86
CA THR A 233 -3.09 14.73 -21.09
C THR A 233 -1.91 14.31 -20.21
N VAL A 234 -1.82 13.01 -19.90
CA VAL A 234 -0.69 12.45 -19.14
C VAL A 234 0.65 12.85 -19.79
N TRP A 235 0.73 12.81 -21.12
CA TRP A 235 1.93 13.17 -21.86
C TRP A 235 2.30 14.65 -21.73
N GLN A 236 1.30 15.55 -21.78
CA GLN A 236 1.53 16.98 -21.55
C GLN A 236 2.00 17.27 -20.12
N ALA A 237 1.45 16.53 -19.14
CA ALA A 237 1.90 16.67 -17.76
C ALA A 237 3.35 16.21 -17.59
N LEU A 238 3.72 15.03 -18.11
CA LEU A 238 5.07 14.48 -18.05
C LEU A 238 6.10 15.30 -18.84
N SER A 239 5.67 16.07 -19.84
CA SER A 239 6.55 16.97 -20.61
C SER A 239 6.74 18.33 -19.94
N SER A 240 6.01 18.65 -18.88
CA SER A 240 6.11 19.91 -18.16
C SER A 240 7.34 19.95 -17.26
N LYS A 241 8.24 20.94 -17.48
CA LYS A 241 9.43 21.15 -16.64
C LYS A 241 9.08 21.29 -15.14
N ARG A 242 7.96 21.98 -14.83
CA ARG A 242 7.50 22.16 -13.44
C ARG A 242 7.10 20.83 -12.80
N VAL A 243 6.42 19.97 -13.56
CA VAL A 243 6.00 18.64 -13.09
C VAL A 243 7.23 17.74 -12.92
N LEU A 244 8.17 17.74 -13.85
CA LEU A 244 9.43 16.98 -13.74
C LEU A 244 10.28 17.41 -12.56
N MET A 245 10.35 18.73 -12.26
CA MET A 245 11.06 19.24 -11.07
C MET A 245 10.46 18.75 -9.73
N LEU A 246 9.19 18.36 -9.71
CA LEU A 246 8.56 17.77 -8.53
C LEU A 246 8.70 16.23 -8.53
N ILE A 247 8.54 15.60 -9.68
CA ILE A 247 8.57 14.13 -9.79
C ILE A 247 9.98 13.59 -9.53
N VAL A 248 11.01 14.17 -10.16
CA VAL A 248 12.38 13.60 -10.10
C VAL A 248 12.93 13.53 -8.66
N PRO A 249 12.91 14.62 -7.86
CA PRO A 249 13.33 14.52 -6.46
C PRO A 249 12.50 13.54 -5.64
N SER A 250 11.17 13.52 -5.86
CA SER A 250 10.28 12.60 -5.14
C SER A 250 10.58 11.14 -5.45
N VAL A 251 10.88 10.81 -6.72
CA VAL A 251 11.26 9.46 -7.14
C VAL A 251 12.61 9.06 -6.54
N LEU A 252 13.61 9.96 -6.58
CA LEU A 252 14.92 9.69 -6.00
C LEU A 252 14.83 9.46 -4.48
N ALA A 253 14.07 10.31 -3.79
CA ALA A 253 13.81 10.16 -2.37
C ALA A 253 13.14 8.82 -2.06
N GLN A 254 12.14 8.44 -2.84
CA GLN A 254 11.43 7.18 -2.66
C GLN A 254 12.32 5.95 -2.93
N ILE A 255 13.21 6.01 -3.93
CA ILE A 255 14.20 4.96 -4.19
C ILE A 255 15.11 4.79 -2.96
N GLY A 256 15.62 5.89 -2.40
CA GLY A 256 16.46 5.86 -1.22
C GLY A 256 15.74 5.25 -0.01
N ALA A 257 14.52 5.72 0.27
CA ALA A 257 13.72 5.22 1.37
C ALA A 257 13.43 3.71 1.24
N GLN A 258 13.07 3.24 0.05
CA GLN A 258 12.82 1.83 -0.20
C GLN A 258 14.09 0.99 -0.07
N ALA A 259 15.23 1.48 -0.54
CA ALA A 259 16.50 0.78 -0.35
C ALA A 259 16.81 0.56 1.13
N VAL A 260 16.63 1.60 1.97
CA VAL A 260 16.82 1.50 3.42
C VAL A 260 15.85 0.47 4.02
N ILE A 261 14.55 0.53 3.71
CA ILE A 261 13.54 -0.41 4.22
C ILE A 261 13.89 -1.85 3.89
N PHE A 262 14.32 -2.14 2.66
CA PHE A 262 14.67 -3.52 2.26
C PHE A 262 15.94 -4.05 2.92
N TRP A 263 16.89 -3.17 3.26
CA TRP A 263 18.18 -3.58 3.80
C TRP A 263 18.28 -3.50 5.32
N ILE A 264 17.41 -2.73 6.01
CA ILE A 264 17.44 -2.60 7.47
C ILE A 264 17.49 -3.94 8.21
N PRO A 265 16.65 -4.94 7.95
CA PRO A 265 16.70 -6.20 8.68
C PRO A 265 18.06 -6.91 8.48
N THR A 266 18.61 -6.87 7.27
CA THR A 266 19.91 -7.47 6.95
C THR A 266 21.04 -6.76 7.67
N PHE A 267 21.06 -5.42 7.71
CA PHE A 267 22.06 -4.64 8.45
C PHE A 267 22.01 -4.92 9.94
N ILE A 268 20.81 -4.89 10.54
CA ILE A 268 20.64 -5.20 11.97
C ILE A 268 21.20 -6.60 12.26
N LYS A 269 20.87 -7.61 11.44
CA LYS A 269 21.35 -8.97 11.63
C LYS A 269 22.89 -9.07 11.54
N ARG A 270 23.50 -8.41 10.57
CA ARG A 270 24.96 -8.44 10.36
C ARG A 270 25.72 -7.74 11.48
N LEU A 271 25.22 -6.59 11.95
CA LEU A 271 25.87 -5.82 13.00
C LEU A 271 25.69 -6.43 14.39
N SER A 272 24.53 -7.02 14.67
CA SER A 272 24.19 -7.53 15.99
C SER A 272 24.44 -9.02 16.19
N GLY A 273 24.54 -9.80 15.11
CA GLY A 273 24.59 -11.27 15.17
C GLY A 273 23.30 -11.93 15.66
N LEU A 274 22.24 -11.17 15.90
CA LEU A 274 20.97 -11.66 16.47
C LEU A 274 20.26 -12.64 15.53
N PRO A 275 19.48 -13.58 16.08
CA PRO A 275 18.61 -14.45 15.28
C PRO A 275 17.52 -13.62 14.58
N ALA A 276 17.02 -14.11 13.43
CA ALA A 276 16.08 -13.40 12.57
C ALA A 276 14.81 -12.93 13.30
N SER A 277 14.32 -13.72 14.26
CA SER A 277 13.13 -13.35 15.08
C SER A 277 13.38 -12.11 15.95
N ARG A 278 14.56 -11.98 16.57
CA ARG A 278 14.92 -10.78 17.35
C ARG A 278 15.15 -9.56 16.47
N VAL A 279 15.73 -9.77 15.29
CA VAL A 279 15.87 -8.69 14.29
C VAL A 279 14.49 -8.16 13.89
N ALA A 280 13.54 -9.04 13.60
CA ALA A 280 12.18 -8.66 13.27
C ALA A 280 11.49 -7.90 14.41
N LEU A 281 11.72 -8.29 15.67
CA LEU A 281 11.21 -7.57 16.85
C LEU A 281 11.79 -6.15 16.95
N LEU A 282 13.09 -5.97 16.69
CA LEU A 282 13.71 -4.64 16.68
C LEU A 282 13.12 -3.74 15.58
N VAL A 283 12.86 -4.30 14.39
CA VAL A 283 12.18 -3.56 13.31
C VAL A 283 10.75 -3.21 13.70
N ALA A 284 10.03 -4.10 14.39
CA ALA A 284 8.69 -3.80 14.92
C ALA A 284 8.72 -2.65 15.94
N LEU A 285 9.69 -2.65 16.86
CA LEU A 285 9.86 -1.56 17.83
C LEU A 285 10.16 -0.23 17.15
N TRP A 286 11.02 -0.23 16.13
CA TRP A 286 11.26 0.98 15.32
C TRP A 286 9.99 1.47 14.63
N GLY A 287 9.19 0.56 14.06
CA GLY A 287 7.88 0.89 13.48
C GLY A 287 6.91 1.51 14.50
N LEU A 288 6.87 0.97 15.73
CA LEU A 288 6.06 1.52 16.83
C LEU A 288 6.50 2.95 17.20
N LEU A 289 7.81 3.19 17.33
CA LEU A 289 8.35 4.53 17.60
C LEU A 289 7.97 5.51 16.48
N GLY A 290 7.97 5.04 15.21
CA GLY A 290 7.50 5.82 14.07
C GLY A 290 6.02 6.21 14.20
N ILE A 291 5.15 5.29 14.63
CA ILE A 291 3.72 5.58 14.89
C ILE A 291 3.58 6.65 15.97
N PHE A 292 4.26 6.50 17.10
CA PHE A 292 4.23 7.48 18.17
C PHE A 292 4.73 8.85 17.71
N GLY A 293 5.86 8.88 16.99
CA GLY A 293 6.39 10.12 16.42
C GLY A 293 5.41 10.82 15.49
N MET A 294 4.74 10.05 14.62
CA MET A 294 3.75 10.58 13.70
C MET A 294 2.52 11.14 14.41
N LEU A 295 2.02 10.45 15.44
CA LEU A 295 0.88 10.91 16.24
C LEU A 295 1.22 12.17 17.05
N LEU A 296 2.39 12.19 17.70
CA LEU A 296 2.87 13.36 18.46
C LEU A 296 3.07 14.57 17.55
N ASN A 297 3.70 14.37 16.39
CA ASN A 297 3.92 15.43 15.42
C ASN A 297 2.60 15.98 14.86
N GLY A 298 1.64 15.12 14.54
CA GLY A 298 0.31 15.52 14.09
C GLY A 298 -0.43 16.32 15.16
N TRP A 299 -0.45 15.81 16.40
CA TRP A 299 -1.07 16.50 17.53
C TRP A 299 -0.45 17.88 17.80
N HIS A 300 0.88 17.96 17.77
CA HIS A 300 1.60 19.22 18.01
C HIS A 300 1.39 20.22 16.87
N SER A 301 1.40 19.76 15.61
CA SER A 301 1.11 20.58 14.43
C SER A 301 -0.30 21.17 14.46
N ASP A 302 -1.30 20.36 14.85
CA ASP A 302 -2.69 20.83 14.96
C ASP A 302 -2.86 21.86 16.10
N ARG A 303 -2.12 21.69 17.21
CA ARG A 303 -2.19 22.59 18.35
C ARG A 303 -1.47 23.92 18.12
N THR A 304 -0.37 23.92 17.39
CA THR A 304 0.45 25.12 17.10
C THR A 304 0.03 25.85 15.84
N GLY A 305 -0.71 25.19 14.94
CA GLY A 305 -1.07 25.71 13.61
C GLY A 305 0.11 25.81 12.65
N GLU A 306 1.32 25.43 13.09
CA GLU A 306 2.56 25.50 12.33
C GLU A 306 2.76 24.21 11.54
N ARG A 307 2.58 24.26 10.22
CA ARG A 307 2.62 23.09 9.33
C ARG A 307 3.95 22.90 8.59
N ARG A 308 4.72 23.98 8.40
CA ARG A 308 5.93 23.94 7.56
C ARG A 308 7.05 23.14 8.20
N TRP A 309 7.39 23.46 9.45
CA TRP A 309 8.41 22.75 10.20
C TRP A 309 8.03 21.29 10.47
N HIS A 310 6.78 21.03 10.81
CA HIS A 310 6.29 19.66 11.05
C HIS A 310 6.38 18.78 9.80
N ALA A 311 6.08 19.33 8.62
CA ALA A 311 6.26 18.62 7.36
C ALA A 311 7.75 18.38 7.03
N SER A 312 8.61 19.36 7.29
CA SER A 312 10.06 19.24 7.04
C SER A 312 10.73 18.21 7.96
N VAL A 313 10.41 18.23 9.26
CA VAL A 313 10.98 17.28 10.24
C VAL A 313 10.56 15.84 9.91
N LEU A 314 9.31 15.59 9.52
CA LEU A 314 8.88 14.26 9.09
C LEU A 314 9.59 13.81 7.81
N SER A 315 9.84 14.71 6.86
CA SER A 315 10.57 14.35 5.66
C SER A 315 12.05 14.05 5.95
N THR A 316 12.66 14.72 6.91
CA THR A 316 14.05 14.46 7.31
C THR A 316 14.21 13.29 8.29
N ALA A 317 13.21 12.97 9.10
CA ALA A 317 13.23 11.84 10.01
C ALA A 317 13.02 10.49 9.32
N ASN A 318 12.56 10.50 8.06
CA ASN A 318 12.42 9.30 7.22
C ASN A 318 13.71 8.98 6.42
N TYR A 319 14.76 9.77 6.58
CA TYR A 319 16.12 9.54 6.05
C TYR A 319 17.12 9.29 7.18
#